data_22fef7519019c605617adaa79bfbe9e3
#
_entry.id   22fef7519019c605617adaa79bfbe9e3
#
_cell.length_a   1.000
_cell.length_b   1.000
_cell.length_c   1.000
_cell.angle_alpha   90.00
_cell.angle_beta   90.00
_cell.angle_gamma   90.00
#
_symmetry.space_group_name_H-M   'P 1'
#
loop_
_entity.id
_entity.type
_entity.pdbx_description
1 polymer ?
#
loop_
_entity_poly.entity_id
_entity_poly.type
_entity_poly.pdbx_seq_one_letter_code
_entity_poly.pdbx_strand_id
1 'polypeptide(L)'
;VANDLAAFRALLRRTLLIATGTSLLAALALIGLGRPLIALLFERGAFDAAAGDLTYRLLAIYAPGLPAYVATEIASRGLVARYDTRTPLLGNVLQLAARIALSATLIRPLGPIALPVAFVLAAALESAVVLSVLYRRAR
;
A
#
# COMPACT_ATOMS: atom_id res chain seq x y z
N VAL A 1 4.29 26.78 -20.76
CA VAL A 1 3.66 25.42 -20.88
C VAL A 1 4.70 24.32 -20.72
N ALA A 2 5.82 24.29 -21.49
CA ALA A 2 6.85 23.23 -21.36
C ALA A 2 7.58 23.28 -20.00
N ASN A 3 7.83 24.48 -19.48
CA ASN A 3 8.48 24.68 -18.18
C ASN A 3 7.58 24.21 -17.01
N ASP A 4 6.26 24.36 -17.14
CA ASP A 4 5.30 23.91 -16.14
C ASP A 4 5.23 22.37 -16.04
N LEU A 5 5.35 21.68 -17.19
CA LEU A 5 5.38 20.21 -17.21
C LEU A 5 6.67 19.64 -16.60
N ALA A 6 7.81 20.29 -16.85
CA ALA A 6 9.08 19.87 -16.24
C ALA A 6 9.05 20.08 -14.72
N ALA A 7 8.55 21.22 -14.25
CA ALA A 7 8.38 21.51 -12.83
C ALA A 7 7.41 20.51 -12.16
N PHE A 8 6.29 20.20 -12.78
CA PHE A 8 5.34 19.21 -12.29
C PHE A 8 5.97 17.81 -12.15
N ARG A 9 6.72 17.35 -13.16
CA ARG A 9 7.43 16.06 -13.12
C ARG A 9 8.46 16.01 -11.99
N ALA A 10 9.25 17.08 -11.85
CA ALA A 10 10.26 17.17 -10.79
C ALA A 10 9.62 17.12 -9.40
N LEU A 11 8.54 17.87 -9.20
CA LEU A 11 7.77 17.88 -7.95
C LEU A 11 7.18 16.50 -7.66
N LEU A 12 6.49 15.91 -8.63
CA LEU A 12 5.86 14.59 -8.49
C LEU A 12 6.89 13.51 -8.14
N ARG A 13 8.03 13.48 -8.87
CA ARG A 13 9.10 12.53 -8.59
C ARG A 13 9.68 12.72 -7.18
N ARG A 14 9.92 13.96 -6.78
CA ARG A 14 10.44 14.28 -5.43
C ARG A 14 9.46 13.82 -4.36
N THR A 15 8.18 14.13 -4.52
CA THR A 15 7.13 13.73 -3.58
C THR A 15 7.01 12.21 -3.50
N LEU A 16 7.02 11.51 -4.64
CA LEU A 16 6.99 10.05 -4.68
C LEU A 16 8.19 9.45 -3.93
N LEU A 17 9.41 9.94 -4.19
CA LEU A 17 10.62 9.42 -3.54
C LEU A 17 10.61 9.65 -2.03
N ILE A 18 10.25 10.85 -1.58
CA ILE A 18 10.23 11.18 -0.15
C ILE A 18 9.13 10.37 0.55
N ALA A 19 7.92 10.38 0.04
CA ALA A 19 6.80 9.71 0.69
C ALA A 19 6.92 8.18 0.67
N THR A 20 7.38 7.59 -0.44
CA THR A 20 7.65 6.14 -0.52
C THR A 20 8.82 5.76 0.39
N GLY A 21 9.88 6.58 0.45
CA GLY A 21 11.01 6.35 1.34
C GLY A 21 10.62 6.42 2.82
N THR A 22 9.83 7.42 3.23
CA THR A 22 9.34 7.52 4.61
C THR A 22 8.37 6.40 4.96
N SER A 23 7.52 5.97 4.03
CA SER A 23 6.62 4.82 4.25
C SER A 23 7.37 3.50 4.35
N LEU A 24 8.49 3.35 3.64
CA LEU A 24 9.37 2.19 3.77
C LEU A 24 10.03 2.16 5.16
N LEU A 25 10.52 3.28 5.64
CA LEU A 25 11.07 3.39 7.01
C LEU A 25 10.00 3.07 8.06
N ALA A 26 8.78 3.57 7.88
CA ALA A 26 7.66 3.24 8.76
C ALA A 26 7.33 1.73 8.72
N ALA A 27 7.32 1.10 7.56
CA ALA A 27 7.11 -0.33 7.42
C ALA A 27 8.19 -1.14 8.15
N LEU A 28 9.46 -0.76 8.02
CA LEU A 28 10.57 -1.39 8.72
C LEU A 28 10.46 -1.20 10.24
N ALA A 29 10.06 -0.02 10.70
CA ALA A 29 9.81 0.24 12.12
C ALA A 29 8.65 -0.61 12.67
N LEU A 30 7.57 -0.77 11.90
CA LEU A 30 6.46 -1.64 12.27
C LEU A 30 6.86 -3.12 12.35
N ILE A 31 7.71 -3.58 11.46
CA ILE A 31 8.25 -4.94 11.50
C ILE A 31 9.18 -5.12 12.71
N GLY A 32 10.07 -4.16 12.97
CA GLY A 32 11.05 -4.26 14.06
C GLY A 32 10.46 -4.03 15.45
N LEU A 33 9.55 -3.07 15.59
CA LEU A 33 8.99 -2.62 16.87
C LEU A 33 7.54 -3.05 17.10
N GLY A 34 6.87 -3.60 16.08
CA GLY A 34 5.44 -3.93 16.15
C GLY A 34 5.11 -4.94 17.24
N ARG A 35 5.92 -5.98 17.40
CA ARG A 35 5.67 -7.00 18.43
C ARG A 35 5.70 -6.44 19.86
N PRO A 36 6.78 -5.73 20.29
CA PRO A 36 6.81 -5.12 21.63
C PRO A 36 5.74 -4.03 21.82
N LEU A 37 5.39 -3.28 20.78
CA LEU A 37 4.31 -2.29 20.84
C LEU A 37 2.94 -2.95 21.06
N ILE A 38 2.66 -4.05 20.37
CA ILE A 38 1.42 -4.82 20.56
C ILE A 38 1.37 -5.37 21.98
N ALA A 39 2.46 -5.93 22.48
CA ALA A 39 2.52 -6.44 23.85
C ALA A 39 2.24 -5.33 24.88
N LEU A 40 2.89 -4.19 24.74
CA LEU A 40 2.76 -3.07 25.67
C LEU A 40 1.36 -2.46 25.66
N LEU A 41 0.73 -2.33 24.49
CA LEU A 41 -0.52 -1.60 24.33
C LEU A 41 -1.77 -2.48 24.48
N PHE A 42 -1.72 -3.73 24.04
CA PHE A 42 -2.89 -4.57 23.86
C PHE A 42 -2.90 -5.85 24.69
N GLU A 43 -1.77 -6.42 25.11
CA GLU A 43 -1.75 -7.67 25.88
C GLU A 43 -2.25 -7.45 27.31
N ARG A 44 -3.58 -7.41 27.44
CA ARG A 44 -4.28 -7.26 28.73
C ARG A 44 -5.59 -8.03 28.72
N GLY A 45 -5.92 -8.66 29.84
CA GLY A 45 -7.19 -9.39 29.98
C GLY A 45 -7.34 -10.54 28.97
N ALA A 46 -8.36 -10.48 28.14
CA ALA A 46 -8.66 -11.52 27.16
C ALA A 46 -7.75 -11.50 25.91
N PHE A 47 -6.98 -10.43 25.71
CA PHE A 47 -6.00 -10.34 24.60
C PHE A 47 -4.65 -10.84 25.12
N ASP A 48 -4.42 -12.13 24.95
CA ASP A 48 -3.21 -12.82 25.42
C ASP A 48 -2.03 -12.72 24.43
N ALA A 49 -0.90 -13.31 24.80
CA ALA A 49 0.30 -13.34 23.98
C ALA A 49 0.09 -14.05 22.62
N ALA A 50 -0.79 -15.05 22.56
CA ALA A 50 -1.10 -15.75 21.30
C ALA A 50 -1.87 -14.86 20.33
N ALA A 51 -2.81 -14.06 20.82
CA ALA A 51 -3.51 -13.04 20.05
C ALA A 51 -2.54 -11.93 19.58
N GLY A 52 -1.59 -11.53 20.45
CA GLY A 52 -0.52 -10.60 20.13
C GLY A 52 0.38 -11.10 19.01
N ASP A 53 0.79 -12.37 19.04
CA ASP A 53 1.61 -12.98 18.01
C ASP A 53 0.89 -13.05 16.64
N LEU A 54 -0.38 -13.43 16.64
CA LEU A 54 -1.17 -13.45 15.42
C LEU A 54 -1.29 -12.04 14.83
N THR A 55 -1.62 -11.05 15.68
CA THR A 55 -1.74 -9.65 15.27
C THR A 55 -0.43 -9.13 14.67
N TYR A 56 0.71 -9.44 15.30
CA TYR A 56 2.02 -9.06 14.78
C TYR A 56 2.33 -9.72 13.43
N ARG A 57 2.03 -11.01 13.27
CA ARG A 57 2.20 -11.70 11.97
C ARG A 57 1.40 -11.04 10.85
N LEU A 58 0.15 -10.69 11.12
CA LEU A 58 -0.68 -9.97 10.16
C LEU A 58 -0.09 -8.58 9.84
N LEU A 59 0.32 -7.83 10.87
CA LEU A 59 0.95 -6.51 10.72
C LEU A 59 2.22 -6.59 9.88
N ALA A 60 3.11 -7.55 10.17
CA ALA A 60 4.37 -7.71 9.44
C ALA A 60 4.16 -8.04 7.95
N ILE A 61 3.06 -8.73 7.61
CA ILE A 61 2.70 -9.01 6.22
C ILE A 61 2.08 -7.76 5.55
N TYR A 62 1.29 -6.96 6.27
CA TYR A 62 0.72 -5.71 5.75
C TYR A 62 1.78 -4.64 5.52
N ALA A 63 2.80 -4.56 6.37
CA ALA A 63 3.78 -3.48 6.37
C ALA A 63 4.48 -3.26 5.00
N PRO A 64 4.94 -4.30 4.27
CA PRO A 64 5.53 -4.13 2.93
C PRO A 64 4.58 -3.52 1.89
N GLY A 65 3.26 -3.59 2.11
CA GLY A 65 2.26 -2.96 1.25
C GLY A 65 2.19 -1.43 1.38
N LEU A 66 2.67 -0.85 2.49
CA LEU A 66 2.60 0.58 2.75
C LEU A 66 3.28 1.44 1.65
N PRO A 67 4.51 1.16 1.21
CA PRO A 67 5.15 1.93 0.15
C PRO A 67 4.38 1.90 -1.17
N ALA A 68 3.84 0.74 -1.54
CA ALA A 68 3.02 0.60 -2.75
C ALA A 68 1.73 1.43 -2.64
N TYR A 69 1.04 1.35 -1.52
CA TYR A 69 -0.17 2.12 -1.25
C TYR A 69 0.08 3.64 -1.30
N VAL A 70 1.14 4.12 -0.63
CA VAL A 70 1.51 5.54 -0.64
C VAL A 70 1.89 6.01 -2.05
N ALA A 71 2.62 5.20 -2.82
CA ALA A 71 2.96 5.53 -4.20
C ALA A 71 1.71 5.65 -5.09
N THR A 72 0.74 4.75 -4.93
CA THR A 72 -0.55 4.80 -5.64
C THR A 72 -1.34 6.07 -5.29
N GLU A 73 -1.42 6.44 -4.02
CA GLU A 73 -2.11 7.65 -3.57
C GLU A 73 -1.54 8.91 -4.22
N ILE A 74 -0.22 9.05 -4.23
CA ILE A 74 0.44 10.22 -4.84
C ILE A 74 0.26 10.21 -6.36
N ALA A 75 0.41 9.05 -7.00
CA ALA A 75 0.23 8.91 -8.44
C ALA A 75 -1.21 9.23 -8.87
N SER A 76 -2.20 8.77 -8.11
CA SER A 76 -3.61 9.06 -8.33
C SER A 76 -3.91 10.56 -8.24
N ARG A 77 -3.38 11.24 -7.23
CA ARG A 77 -3.49 12.71 -7.11
C ARG A 77 -2.83 13.43 -8.29
N GLY A 78 -1.68 12.94 -8.75
CA GLY A 78 -1.02 13.46 -9.94
C GLY A 78 -1.84 13.30 -11.22
N LEU A 79 -2.55 12.17 -11.38
CA LEU A 79 -3.47 11.94 -12.51
C LEU A 79 -4.70 12.83 -12.43
N VAL A 80 -5.33 12.95 -11.25
CA VAL A 80 -6.49 13.82 -11.02
C VAL A 80 -6.14 15.28 -11.29
N ALA A 81 -4.97 15.75 -10.88
CA ALA A 81 -4.49 17.11 -11.19
C ALA A 81 -4.33 17.37 -12.70
N ARG A 82 -4.27 16.31 -13.51
CA ARG A 82 -4.27 16.35 -14.99
C ARG A 82 -5.62 16.01 -15.61
N TYR A 83 -6.69 16.15 -14.85
CA TYR A 83 -8.08 15.84 -15.25
C TYR A 83 -8.32 14.38 -15.64
N ASP A 84 -7.45 13.45 -15.19
CA ASP A 84 -7.66 12.01 -15.35
C ASP A 84 -8.18 11.40 -14.04
N THR A 85 -9.48 11.35 -13.91
CA THR A 85 -10.17 10.69 -12.78
C THR A 85 -10.50 9.22 -13.06
N ARG A 86 -10.45 8.81 -14.33
CA ARG A 86 -10.83 7.45 -14.74
C ARG A 86 -9.76 6.43 -14.36
N THR A 87 -8.49 6.75 -14.55
CA THR A 87 -7.39 5.83 -14.26
C THR A 87 -7.33 5.45 -12.77
N PRO A 88 -7.37 6.37 -11.80
CA PRO A 88 -7.46 6.01 -10.39
C PRO A 88 -8.71 5.19 -10.05
N LEU A 89 -9.87 5.55 -10.61
CA LEU A 89 -11.10 4.81 -10.38
C LEU A 89 -10.99 3.35 -10.85
N LEU A 90 -10.49 3.14 -12.08
CA LEU A 90 -10.28 1.78 -12.62
C LEU A 90 -9.21 1.02 -11.82
N GLY A 91 -8.17 1.69 -11.35
CA GLY A 91 -7.15 1.12 -10.46
C GLY A 91 -7.77 0.60 -9.17
N ASN A 92 -8.59 1.41 -8.50
CA ASN A 92 -9.30 1.03 -7.28
C ASN A 92 -10.26 -0.15 -7.50
N VAL A 93 -11.03 -0.15 -8.60
CA VAL A 93 -11.93 -1.26 -8.94
C VAL A 93 -11.14 -2.55 -9.17
N LEU A 94 -10.02 -2.46 -9.92
CA LEU A 94 -9.13 -3.59 -10.17
C LEU A 94 -8.54 -4.13 -8.87
N GLN A 95 -8.04 -3.24 -8.00
CA GLN A 95 -7.50 -3.60 -6.70
C GLN A 95 -8.54 -4.32 -5.84
N LEU A 96 -9.77 -3.78 -5.76
CA LEU A 96 -10.83 -4.39 -4.99
C LEU A 96 -11.19 -5.77 -5.52
N ALA A 97 -11.35 -5.92 -6.84
CA ALA A 97 -11.64 -7.20 -7.47
C ALA A 97 -10.51 -8.22 -7.23
N ALA A 98 -9.25 -7.81 -7.42
CA ALA A 98 -8.09 -8.66 -7.15
C ALA A 98 -8.01 -9.07 -5.68
N ARG A 99 -8.25 -8.14 -4.75
CA ARG A 99 -8.26 -8.41 -3.30
C ARG A 99 -9.34 -9.43 -2.93
N ILE A 100 -10.56 -9.29 -3.45
CA ILE A 100 -11.65 -10.24 -3.19
C ILE A 100 -11.29 -11.62 -3.75
N ALA A 101 -10.86 -11.69 -5.01
CA ALA A 101 -10.49 -12.95 -5.66
C ALA A 101 -9.34 -13.67 -4.95
N LEU A 102 -8.27 -12.93 -4.62
CA LEU A 102 -7.12 -13.48 -3.89
C LEU A 102 -7.51 -13.92 -2.46
N SER A 103 -8.31 -13.13 -1.75
CA SER A 103 -8.78 -13.51 -0.42
C SER A 103 -9.60 -14.80 -0.47
N ALA A 104 -10.54 -14.90 -1.41
CA ALA A 104 -11.40 -16.07 -1.56
C ALA A 104 -10.61 -17.35 -1.90
N THR A 105 -9.57 -17.24 -2.71
CA THR A 105 -8.71 -18.38 -3.09
C THR A 105 -7.71 -18.76 -1.99
N LEU A 106 -7.15 -17.77 -1.29
CA LEU A 106 -6.09 -17.98 -0.31
C LEU A 106 -6.60 -18.28 1.10
N ILE A 107 -7.87 -18.00 1.41
CA ILE A 107 -8.40 -18.17 2.78
C ILE A 107 -8.36 -19.64 3.22
N ARG A 108 -8.57 -20.60 2.30
CA ARG A 108 -8.55 -22.01 2.63
C ARG A 108 -7.16 -22.50 3.02
N PRO A 109 -6.06 -22.23 2.24
CA PRO A 109 -4.72 -22.70 2.58
C PRO A 109 -4.01 -21.87 3.66
N LEU A 110 -4.28 -20.55 3.76
CA LEU A 110 -3.54 -19.62 4.60
C LEU A 110 -4.31 -19.10 5.82
N GLY A 111 -5.61 -19.40 5.91
CA GLY A 111 -6.45 -18.88 7.01
C GLY A 111 -6.43 -17.35 7.07
N PRO A 112 -6.36 -16.74 8.28
CA PRO A 112 -6.38 -15.28 8.45
C PRO A 112 -5.25 -14.53 7.73
N ILE A 113 -4.12 -15.20 7.47
CA ILE A 113 -2.96 -14.63 6.76
C ILE A 113 -3.28 -14.32 5.29
N ALA A 114 -4.28 -14.97 4.72
CA ALA A 114 -4.74 -14.70 3.36
C ALA A 114 -5.13 -13.23 3.13
N LEU A 115 -5.72 -12.57 4.13
CA LEU A 115 -6.19 -11.19 4.02
C LEU A 115 -5.05 -10.18 3.78
N PRO A 116 -3.99 -10.13 4.61
CA PRO A 116 -2.87 -9.24 4.36
C PRO A 116 -2.10 -9.60 3.09
N VAL A 117 -1.92 -10.87 2.76
CA VAL A 117 -1.27 -11.28 1.51
C VAL A 117 -2.05 -10.79 0.30
N ALA A 118 -3.36 -11.00 0.28
CA ALA A 118 -4.23 -10.53 -0.80
C ALA A 118 -4.19 -8.99 -0.93
N PHE A 119 -4.18 -8.28 0.19
CA PHE A 119 -4.06 -6.82 0.20
C PHE A 119 -2.75 -6.35 -0.42
N VAL A 120 -1.61 -6.88 0.01
CA VAL A 120 -0.29 -6.47 -0.48
C VAL A 120 -0.14 -6.73 -1.97
N LEU A 121 -0.58 -7.90 -2.44
CA LEU A 121 -0.53 -8.27 -3.86
C LEU A 121 -1.45 -7.37 -4.70
N ALA A 122 -2.67 -7.11 -4.23
CA ALA A 122 -3.61 -6.24 -4.92
C ALA A 122 -3.13 -4.78 -4.96
N ALA A 123 -2.56 -4.27 -3.86
CA ALA A 123 -1.98 -2.93 -3.79
C ALA A 123 -0.75 -2.78 -4.70
N ALA A 124 0.10 -3.80 -4.78
CA ALA A 124 1.23 -3.82 -5.71
C ALA A 124 0.77 -3.80 -7.18
N LEU A 125 -0.27 -4.57 -7.52
CA LEU A 125 -0.86 -4.58 -8.85
C LEU A 125 -1.43 -3.21 -9.22
N GLU A 126 -2.23 -2.61 -8.35
CA GLU A 126 -2.78 -1.26 -8.56
C GLU A 126 -1.66 -0.24 -8.74
N SER A 127 -0.66 -0.25 -7.84
CA SER A 127 0.48 0.66 -7.90
C SER A 127 1.20 0.55 -9.25
N ALA A 128 1.46 -0.67 -9.72
CA ALA A 128 2.10 -0.90 -11.02
C ALA A 128 1.27 -0.33 -12.18
N VAL A 129 -0.04 -0.52 -12.17
CA VAL A 129 -0.95 0.00 -13.21
C VAL A 129 -0.99 1.52 -13.19
N VAL A 130 -1.29 2.12 -12.04
CA VAL A 130 -1.44 3.58 -11.90
C VAL A 130 -0.14 4.30 -12.22
N LEU A 131 1.00 3.83 -11.71
CA LEU A 131 2.32 4.39 -12.02
C LEU A 131 2.67 4.26 -13.49
N SER A 132 2.39 3.11 -14.12
CA SER A 132 2.68 2.91 -15.55
C SER A 132 1.92 3.91 -16.43
N VAL A 133 0.64 4.16 -16.13
CA VAL A 133 -0.18 5.15 -16.84
C VAL A 133 0.34 6.56 -16.60
N LEU A 134 0.66 6.89 -15.34
CA LEU A 134 1.21 8.19 -14.99
C LEU A 134 2.51 8.47 -15.75
N TYR A 135 3.45 7.52 -15.80
CA TYR A 135 4.71 7.66 -16.53
C TYR A 135 4.51 7.77 -18.05
N ARG A 136 3.58 7.01 -18.62
CA ARG A 136 3.25 7.11 -20.07
C ARG A 136 2.68 8.49 -20.44
N ARG A 137 1.81 9.05 -19.60
CA ARG A 137 1.21 10.37 -19.83
C ARG A 137 2.11 11.54 -19.42
N ALA A 138 3.14 11.27 -18.65
CA ALA A 138 4.14 12.27 -18.29
C ALA A 138 5.27 12.37 -19.35
N ARG A 139 5.33 11.47 -20.33
CA ARG A 139 6.20 11.62 -21.52
C ARG A 139 5.57 12.57 -22.51
#